data_38bf197ce0e2165eb8810d45efe6264f
#
_entry.id   38bf197ce0e2165eb8810d45efe6264f
#
_cell.length_a   1.000
_cell.length_b   1.000
_cell.length_c   1.000
_cell.angle_alpha   90.00
_cell.angle_beta   90.00
_cell.angle_gamma   90.00
#
_symmetry.space_group_name_H-M   'P 1'
#
loop_
_entity.id
_entity.type
_entity.pdbx_description
1 polymer ?
#
loop_
_entity_poly.entity_id
_entity_poly.type
_entity_poly.pdbx_seq_one_letter_code
_entity_poly.pdbx_strand_id
1 'polypeptide(L)'
;TCHGTGKHIPSPCKKCQGQGKVKTQKTLEVNIPAGIEDGMRIRNAGKGEPGVNGGPAGDLFVEIHIKRHPVFERDGTDLHCTIPLAFTKAALGGEIEVPTLHGKASMTVPEGTQTGQVFRLRGKGMPHVRSASTVGDLYVHVELEVPVKLTSEQKELIRQFEQSLHDGGEKHSPKAKSWFDKVKDFFN
;
A
#
# COMPACT_ATOMS: atom_id res chain seq x y z
N THR A 1 -22.00 36.03 -47.70
CA THR A 1 -22.35 36.61 -46.40
C THR A 1 -21.69 35.81 -45.28
N CYS A 2 -20.85 36.46 -44.47
CA CYS A 2 -19.99 35.80 -43.45
C CYS A 2 -20.70 35.49 -42.11
N HIS A 3 -22.00 35.79 -42.00
CA HIS A 3 -22.78 35.63 -40.76
C HIS A 3 -22.07 36.18 -39.50
N GLY A 4 -21.34 37.26 -39.60
CA GLY A 4 -20.64 37.90 -38.51
C GLY A 4 -19.23 37.36 -38.21
N THR A 5 -18.76 36.30 -38.88
CA THR A 5 -17.46 35.67 -38.61
C THR A 5 -16.28 36.37 -39.32
N GLY A 6 -16.52 37.35 -40.21
CA GLY A 6 -15.51 38.06 -40.98
C GLY A 6 -14.82 37.20 -42.07
N LYS A 7 -15.16 35.91 -42.18
CA LYS A 7 -14.57 34.96 -43.14
C LYS A 7 -15.66 34.31 -43.97
N HIS A 8 -15.39 34.19 -45.31
CA HIS A 8 -16.25 33.45 -46.22
C HIS A 8 -15.44 32.35 -46.89
N ILE A 9 -15.91 31.11 -46.81
CA ILE A 9 -15.24 29.93 -47.38
C ILE A 9 -16.13 29.44 -48.55
N PRO A 10 -15.78 29.78 -49.82
CA PRO A 10 -16.60 29.42 -50.97
C PRO A 10 -16.72 27.92 -51.23
N SER A 11 -15.66 27.16 -50.87
CA SER A 11 -15.61 25.71 -51.05
C SER A 11 -15.09 25.06 -49.75
N PRO A 12 -15.98 24.77 -48.79
CA PRO A 12 -15.58 24.18 -47.51
C PRO A 12 -15.02 22.77 -47.70
N CYS A 13 -13.94 22.44 -47.01
CA CYS A 13 -13.34 21.12 -46.99
C CYS A 13 -14.36 20.07 -46.53
N LYS A 14 -14.51 18.95 -47.24
CA LYS A 14 -15.45 17.87 -46.95
C LYS A 14 -15.23 17.23 -45.56
N LYS A 15 -13.99 17.27 -45.05
CA LYS A 15 -13.65 16.68 -43.73
C LYS A 15 -13.92 17.62 -42.56
N CYS A 16 -13.58 18.90 -42.64
CA CYS A 16 -13.73 19.87 -41.56
C CYS A 16 -14.87 20.86 -41.74
N GLN A 17 -15.57 20.86 -42.93
CA GLN A 17 -16.69 21.74 -43.25
C GLN A 17 -16.41 23.23 -42.99
N GLY A 18 -15.18 23.66 -43.19
CA GLY A 18 -14.74 25.03 -42.95
C GLY A 18 -14.25 25.32 -41.53
N GLN A 19 -14.29 24.37 -40.61
CA GLN A 19 -13.87 24.57 -39.22
C GLN A 19 -12.33 24.62 -39.07
N GLY A 20 -11.56 24.18 -40.07
CA GLY A 20 -10.09 24.17 -40.05
C GLY A 20 -9.46 23.09 -39.19
N LYS A 21 -10.28 22.34 -38.45
CA LYS A 21 -9.84 21.24 -37.55
C LYS A 21 -10.64 19.98 -37.85
N VAL A 22 -10.01 18.82 -37.75
CA VAL A 22 -10.65 17.51 -37.81
C VAL A 22 -10.32 16.72 -36.54
N LYS A 23 -11.32 16.02 -36.02
CA LYS A 23 -11.12 15.15 -34.88
C LYS A 23 -10.35 13.92 -35.30
N THR A 24 -9.20 13.68 -34.71
CA THR A 24 -8.38 12.48 -34.92
C THR A 24 -8.14 11.78 -33.62
N GLN A 25 -8.09 10.44 -33.64
CA GLN A 25 -7.73 9.63 -32.49
C GLN A 25 -6.24 9.30 -32.62
N LYS A 26 -5.48 9.54 -31.55
CA LYS A 26 -4.06 9.19 -31.46
C LYS A 26 -3.85 8.36 -30.21
N THR A 27 -3.07 7.29 -30.32
CA THR A 27 -2.57 6.54 -29.16
C THR A 27 -1.27 7.17 -28.72
N LEU A 28 -1.16 7.47 -27.43
CA LEU A 28 0.04 8.03 -26.82
C LEU A 28 0.58 7.03 -25.79
N GLU A 29 1.87 6.78 -25.86
CA GLU A 29 2.59 6.03 -24.86
C GLU A 29 3.03 6.98 -23.74
N VAL A 30 2.68 6.64 -22.49
CA VAL A 30 3.03 7.40 -21.29
C VAL A 30 3.87 6.51 -20.39
N ASN A 31 5.11 6.90 -20.18
CA ASN A 31 6.00 6.18 -19.25
C ASN A 31 5.70 6.63 -17.83
N ILE A 32 5.26 5.69 -17.00
CA ILE A 32 4.95 5.92 -15.59
C ILE A 32 6.14 5.47 -14.76
N PRO A 33 6.85 6.38 -14.07
CA PRO A 33 7.99 6.02 -13.25
C PRO A 33 7.56 5.21 -12.01
N ALA A 34 8.41 4.25 -11.61
CA ALA A 34 8.21 3.52 -10.36
C ALA A 34 8.26 4.49 -9.16
N GLY A 35 7.44 4.22 -8.14
CA GLY A 35 7.36 5.09 -6.96
C GLY A 35 6.47 6.31 -7.10
N ILE A 36 5.82 6.52 -8.25
CA ILE A 36 4.87 7.63 -8.42
C ILE A 36 3.78 7.58 -7.33
N GLU A 37 3.31 8.76 -6.91
CA GLU A 37 2.29 8.88 -5.87
C GLU A 37 0.93 9.23 -6.48
N ASP A 38 -0.14 8.98 -5.70
CA ASP A 38 -1.50 9.33 -6.10
C ASP A 38 -1.63 10.84 -6.30
N GLY A 39 -2.39 11.25 -7.34
CA GLY A 39 -2.57 12.65 -7.69
C GLY A 39 -1.38 13.30 -8.41
N MET A 40 -0.25 12.62 -8.58
CA MET A 40 0.85 13.16 -9.37
C MET A 40 0.49 13.29 -10.83
N ARG A 41 1.05 14.34 -11.50
CA ARG A 41 0.82 14.65 -12.92
C ARG A 41 2.09 14.46 -13.73
N ILE A 42 1.96 13.71 -14.81
CA ILE A 42 3.02 13.53 -15.81
C ILE A 42 2.76 14.49 -16.96
N ARG A 43 3.71 15.38 -17.23
CA ARG A 43 3.66 16.32 -18.36
C ARG A 43 4.24 15.66 -19.61
N ASN A 44 3.43 15.58 -20.65
CA ASN A 44 3.85 15.19 -22.01
C ASN A 44 3.89 16.43 -22.88
N ALA A 45 5.09 16.98 -23.09
CA ALA A 45 5.28 18.22 -23.83
C ALA A 45 4.86 18.08 -25.28
N GLY A 46 4.10 19.07 -25.81
CA GLY A 46 3.65 19.14 -27.19
C GLY A 46 2.65 18.04 -27.60
N LYS A 47 2.05 17.31 -26.66
CA LYS A 47 1.06 16.25 -26.93
C LYS A 47 -0.39 16.68 -26.64
N GLY A 48 -0.60 17.94 -26.26
CA GLY A 48 -1.92 18.53 -26.04
C GLY A 48 -2.59 18.97 -27.37
N GLU A 49 -3.53 19.88 -27.26
CA GLU A 49 -4.27 20.41 -28.42
C GLU A 49 -3.37 21.19 -29.38
N PRO A 50 -3.63 21.10 -30.69
CA PRO A 50 -2.92 21.90 -31.66
C PRO A 50 -3.09 23.40 -31.39
N GLY A 51 -2.02 24.16 -31.55
CA GLY A 51 -2.05 25.61 -31.41
C GLY A 51 -2.95 26.27 -32.47
N VAL A 52 -3.37 27.49 -32.20
CA VAL A 52 -4.18 28.31 -33.12
C VAL A 52 -3.26 28.91 -34.19
N ASN A 53 -3.73 28.97 -35.43
CA ASN A 53 -3.02 29.57 -36.59
C ASN A 53 -1.61 28.97 -36.85
N GLY A 54 -1.45 27.64 -36.64
CA GLY A 54 -0.15 26.99 -36.87
C GLY A 54 0.86 27.15 -35.71
N GLY A 55 0.41 27.66 -34.56
CA GLY A 55 1.22 27.72 -33.36
C GLY A 55 1.58 26.33 -32.81
N PRO A 56 2.54 26.24 -31.88
CA PRO A 56 2.93 24.98 -31.27
C PRO A 56 1.77 24.35 -30.52
N ALA A 57 1.75 23.01 -30.46
CA ALA A 57 0.77 22.28 -29.65
C ALA A 57 1.02 22.51 -28.13
N GLY A 58 -0.04 22.52 -27.38
CA GLY A 58 0.01 22.55 -25.93
C GLY A 58 0.57 21.23 -25.33
N ASP A 59 0.66 21.19 -24.04
CA ASP A 59 1.09 20.01 -23.30
C ASP A 59 -0.12 19.17 -22.85
N LEU A 60 0.10 17.87 -22.76
CA LEU A 60 -0.86 16.94 -22.15
C LEU A 60 -0.40 16.59 -20.73
N PHE A 61 -1.26 16.80 -19.76
CA PHE A 61 -1.04 16.38 -18.39
C PHE A 61 -1.86 15.12 -18.10
N VAL A 62 -1.18 14.07 -17.65
CA VAL A 62 -1.81 12.81 -17.23
C VAL A 62 -1.75 12.73 -15.73
N GLU A 63 -2.90 12.76 -15.06
CA GLU A 63 -3.03 12.60 -13.64
C GLU A 63 -3.11 11.11 -13.28
N ILE A 64 -2.33 10.69 -12.30
CA ILE A 64 -2.23 9.29 -11.89
C ILE A 64 -3.12 9.06 -10.67
N HIS A 65 -3.98 8.05 -10.76
CA HIS A 65 -4.78 7.56 -9.64
C HIS A 65 -4.39 6.13 -9.29
N ILE A 66 -3.97 5.92 -8.03
CA ILE A 66 -3.50 4.63 -7.53
C ILE A 66 -4.64 3.91 -6.81
N LYS A 67 -4.93 2.67 -7.19
CA LYS A 67 -5.89 1.83 -6.49
C LYS A 67 -5.29 1.33 -5.18
N ARG A 68 -6.12 1.22 -4.14
CA ARG A 68 -5.73 0.58 -2.88
C ARG A 68 -5.31 -0.87 -3.12
N HIS A 69 -4.20 -1.26 -2.49
CA HIS A 69 -3.74 -2.64 -2.53
C HIS A 69 -4.40 -3.45 -1.40
N PRO A 70 -4.79 -4.73 -1.62
CA PRO A 70 -5.50 -5.52 -0.61
C PRO A 70 -4.63 -5.89 0.60
N VAL A 71 -3.31 -5.88 0.46
CA VAL A 71 -2.35 -6.32 1.50
C VAL A 71 -1.50 -5.17 2.03
N PHE A 72 -1.13 -4.22 1.17
CA PHE A 72 -0.19 -3.17 1.54
C PHE A 72 -0.88 -1.81 1.61
N GLU A 73 -0.59 -1.08 2.68
CA GLU A 73 -0.85 0.33 2.81
C GLU A 73 0.46 1.09 2.57
N ARG A 74 0.39 2.20 1.84
CA ARG A 74 1.56 2.98 1.48
C ARG A 74 1.60 4.28 2.27
N ASP A 75 2.76 4.58 2.85
CA ASP A 75 3.08 5.87 3.47
C ASP A 75 4.39 6.41 2.86
N GLY A 76 4.27 7.35 1.93
CA GLY A 76 5.40 7.83 1.15
C GLY A 76 6.13 6.73 0.39
N THR A 77 7.36 6.40 0.79
CA THR A 77 8.15 5.28 0.27
C THR A 77 8.00 4.00 1.09
N ASP A 78 7.47 4.11 2.31
CA ASP A 78 7.31 2.97 3.19
C ASP A 78 6.00 2.23 2.90
N LEU A 79 6.00 0.95 3.23
CA LEU A 79 4.84 0.07 3.13
C LEU A 79 4.50 -0.50 4.49
N HIS A 80 3.23 -0.67 4.74
CA HIS A 80 2.69 -1.32 5.92
C HIS A 80 1.84 -2.52 5.50
N CYS A 81 1.97 -3.63 6.20
CA CYS A 81 1.07 -4.77 6.06
C CYS A 81 0.78 -5.38 7.43
N THR A 82 -0.43 -5.87 7.61
CA THR A 82 -0.82 -6.62 8.82
C THR A 82 -0.87 -8.10 8.48
N ILE A 83 -0.21 -8.91 9.31
CA ILE A 83 -0.19 -10.36 9.15
C ILE A 83 -0.82 -11.04 10.36
N PRO A 84 -1.67 -12.05 10.17
CA PRO A 84 -2.10 -12.92 11.24
C PRO A 84 -0.94 -13.83 11.65
N LEU A 85 -0.65 -13.91 12.94
CA LEU A 85 0.38 -14.76 13.50
C LEU A 85 -0.26 -15.73 14.50
N ALA A 86 -0.11 -17.04 14.26
CA ALA A 86 -0.60 -18.04 15.19
C ALA A 86 0.02 -17.82 16.57
N PHE A 87 -0.79 -17.92 17.64
CA PHE A 87 -0.32 -17.70 19.01
C PHE A 87 0.85 -18.62 19.39
N THR A 88 0.87 -19.85 18.89
CA THR A 88 1.96 -20.80 19.12
C THR A 88 3.28 -20.31 18.50
N LYS A 89 3.20 -19.74 17.31
CA LYS A 89 4.37 -19.15 16.64
C LYS A 89 4.86 -17.89 17.35
N ALA A 90 3.94 -17.08 17.86
CA ALA A 90 4.27 -15.92 18.68
C ALA A 90 4.92 -16.30 20.02
N ALA A 91 4.44 -17.37 20.65
CA ALA A 91 4.99 -17.86 21.92
C ALA A 91 6.38 -18.48 21.76
N LEU A 92 6.57 -19.34 20.75
CA LEU A 92 7.79 -20.11 20.52
C LEU A 92 8.83 -19.42 19.65
N GLY A 93 8.44 -18.37 18.95
CA GLY A 93 9.30 -17.70 17.97
C GLY A 93 9.54 -18.50 16.69
N GLY A 94 10.55 -18.08 15.94
CA GLY A 94 11.03 -18.74 14.73
C GLY A 94 10.80 -17.94 13.47
N GLU A 95 11.11 -18.52 12.31
CA GLU A 95 10.98 -17.86 11.03
C GLU A 95 9.58 -17.97 10.43
N ILE A 96 9.15 -16.91 9.78
CA ILE A 96 7.93 -16.85 8.97
C ILE A 96 8.22 -16.18 7.63
N GLU A 97 7.43 -16.54 6.62
CA GLU A 97 7.46 -15.86 5.32
C GLU A 97 6.44 -14.72 5.30
N VAL A 98 6.89 -13.55 4.87
CA VAL A 98 6.02 -12.37 4.70
C VAL A 98 6.02 -11.93 3.25
N PRO A 99 4.88 -11.42 2.72
CA PRO A 99 4.80 -10.92 1.37
C PRO A 99 5.62 -9.62 1.23
N THR A 100 6.21 -9.44 0.06
CA THR A 100 6.86 -8.19 -0.36
C THR A 100 6.45 -7.85 -1.78
N LEU A 101 6.78 -6.67 -2.30
CA LEU A 101 6.51 -6.31 -3.69
C LEU A 101 7.22 -7.22 -4.71
N HIS A 102 8.31 -7.87 -4.31
CA HIS A 102 9.13 -8.70 -5.19
C HIS A 102 9.12 -10.18 -4.81
N GLY A 103 8.05 -10.65 -4.18
CA GLY A 103 7.90 -12.03 -3.74
C GLY A 103 7.80 -12.13 -2.22
N LYS A 104 8.46 -13.14 -1.63
CA LYS A 104 8.44 -13.41 -0.19
C LYS A 104 9.80 -13.07 0.43
N ALA A 105 9.78 -12.66 1.70
CA ALA A 105 10.97 -12.52 2.53
C ALA A 105 10.81 -13.34 3.82
N SER A 106 11.89 -13.95 4.30
CA SER A 106 11.91 -14.55 5.63
C SER A 106 12.08 -13.47 6.70
N MET A 107 11.33 -13.61 7.79
CA MET A 107 11.40 -12.74 8.95
C MET A 107 11.45 -13.57 10.22
N THR A 108 12.39 -13.27 11.10
CA THR A 108 12.50 -13.92 12.41
C THR A 108 11.55 -13.26 13.40
N VAL A 109 10.69 -14.06 14.00
CA VAL A 109 9.78 -13.67 15.08
C VAL A 109 10.42 -14.10 16.40
N PRO A 110 10.73 -13.18 17.33
CA PRO A 110 11.22 -13.53 18.66
C PRO A 110 10.17 -14.28 19.49
N GLU A 111 10.63 -15.09 20.43
CA GLU A 111 9.76 -15.70 21.44
C GLU A 111 9.00 -14.64 22.25
N GLY A 112 7.75 -14.90 22.57
CA GLY A 112 6.93 -13.98 23.36
C GLY A 112 6.45 -12.74 22.58
N THR A 113 6.50 -12.76 21.24
CA THR A 113 5.98 -11.68 20.39
C THR A 113 4.51 -11.41 20.72
N GLN A 114 4.18 -10.15 20.92
CA GLN A 114 2.83 -9.70 21.28
C GLN A 114 2.10 -9.12 20.08
N THR A 115 0.76 -9.13 20.14
CA THR A 115 -0.07 -8.42 19.16
C THR A 115 0.27 -6.93 19.15
N GLY A 116 0.25 -6.31 17.95
CA GLY A 116 0.61 -4.92 17.75
C GLY A 116 2.13 -4.67 17.66
N GLN A 117 2.97 -5.70 17.78
CA GLN A 117 4.40 -5.56 17.52
C GLN A 117 4.65 -5.34 16.03
N VAL A 118 5.61 -4.46 15.73
CA VAL A 118 5.94 -4.07 14.35
C VAL A 118 7.37 -4.48 14.05
N PHE A 119 7.55 -5.19 12.94
CA PHE A 119 8.86 -5.58 12.42
C PHE A 119 9.18 -4.79 11.17
N ARG A 120 10.40 -4.27 11.09
CA ARG A 120 10.89 -3.48 9.97
C ARG A 120 11.79 -4.32 9.06
N LEU A 121 11.39 -4.46 7.81
CA LEU A 121 12.16 -5.09 6.75
C LEU A 121 12.78 -3.99 5.87
N ARG A 122 14.05 -3.74 6.05
CA ARG A 122 14.78 -2.65 5.38
C ARG A 122 14.83 -2.86 3.87
N GLY A 123 14.59 -1.77 3.11
CA GLY A 123 14.66 -1.77 1.65
C GLY A 123 13.60 -2.65 0.96
N LYS A 124 12.49 -2.96 1.64
CA LYS A 124 11.37 -3.73 1.08
C LYS A 124 10.11 -2.88 0.81
N GLY A 125 10.24 -1.56 0.91
CA GLY A 125 9.20 -0.60 0.56
C GLY A 125 9.18 -0.24 -0.93
N MET A 126 8.70 0.97 -1.23
CA MET A 126 8.60 1.53 -2.58
C MET A 126 9.86 2.31 -2.94
N PRO A 127 10.28 2.31 -4.21
CA PRO A 127 11.31 3.22 -4.67
C PRO A 127 10.79 4.66 -4.64
N HIS A 128 11.69 5.62 -4.43
CA HIS A 128 11.37 7.03 -4.54
C HIS A 128 11.32 7.45 -6.01
N VAL A 129 10.27 8.19 -6.41
CA VAL A 129 9.99 8.56 -7.81
C VAL A 129 11.16 9.30 -8.50
N ARG A 130 11.95 10.09 -7.75
CA ARG A 130 13.09 10.86 -8.26
C ARG A 130 14.43 10.17 -8.09
N SER A 131 14.50 9.07 -7.32
CA SER A 131 15.73 8.35 -7.01
C SER A 131 15.42 6.88 -6.81
N ALA A 132 15.49 6.11 -7.89
CA ALA A 132 15.18 4.67 -7.87
C ALA A 132 16.12 3.86 -6.93
N SER A 133 17.28 4.42 -6.57
CA SER A 133 18.21 3.82 -5.60
C SER A 133 17.76 3.97 -4.15
N THR A 134 16.87 4.93 -3.88
CA THR A 134 16.31 5.15 -2.54
C THR A 134 15.03 4.35 -2.43
N VAL A 135 15.06 3.27 -1.65
CA VAL A 135 13.90 2.41 -1.41
C VAL A 135 13.51 2.52 0.06
N GLY A 136 12.24 2.69 0.33
CA GLY A 136 11.69 2.68 1.69
C GLY A 136 11.69 1.29 2.31
N ASP A 137 11.06 1.17 3.45
CA ASP A 137 11.02 -0.05 4.24
C ASP A 137 9.60 -0.66 4.24
N LEU A 138 9.53 -1.94 4.61
CA LEU A 138 8.25 -2.60 4.87
C LEU A 138 8.10 -2.79 6.38
N TYR A 139 7.02 -2.25 6.94
CA TYR A 139 6.60 -2.43 8.32
C TYR A 139 5.52 -3.51 8.41
N VAL A 140 5.86 -4.59 9.07
CA VAL A 140 4.99 -5.75 9.26
C VAL A 140 4.37 -5.67 10.65
N HIS A 141 3.07 -5.40 10.70
CA HIS A 141 2.28 -5.36 11.92
C HIS A 141 1.76 -6.77 12.22
N VAL A 142 2.01 -7.25 13.43
CA VAL A 142 1.58 -8.57 13.85
C VAL A 142 0.25 -8.49 14.60
N GLU A 143 -0.72 -9.26 14.14
CA GLU A 143 -1.98 -9.51 14.83
C GLU A 143 -2.05 -10.97 15.26
N LEU A 144 -2.21 -11.23 16.56
CA LEU A 144 -2.27 -12.60 17.06
C LEU A 144 -3.59 -13.24 16.68
N GLU A 145 -3.51 -14.39 16.02
CA GLU A 145 -4.66 -15.21 15.69
C GLU A 145 -4.83 -16.34 16.69
N VAL A 146 -6.00 -16.38 17.33
CA VAL A 146 -6.39 -17.47 18.21
C VAL A 146 -7.11 -18.53 17.39
N PRO A 147 -6.67 -19.80 17.41
CA PRO A 147 -7.29 -20.84 16.63
C PRO A 147 -8.72 -21.12 17.05
N VAL A 148 -9.58 -21.35 16.08
CA VAL A 148 -11.00 -21.67 16.27
C VAL A 148 -11.30 -23.14 15.91
N LYS A 149 -12.47 -23.67 16.35
CA LYS A 149 -12.94 -25.04 16.05
C LYS A 149 -11.95 -26.15 16.45
N LEU A 150 -11.37 -26.00 17.64
CA LEU A 150 -10.41 -26.94 18.21
C LEU A 150 -11.04 -28.34 18.42
N THR A 151 -10.27 -29.38 18.14
CA THR A 151 -10.59 -30.76 18.50
C THR A 151 -10.55 -30.97 20.01
N SER A 152 -11.10 -32.08 20.51
CA SER A 152 -11.06 -32.42 21.95
C SER A 152 -9.62 -32.58 22.45
N GLU A 153 -8.76 -33.17 21.64
CA GLU A 153 -7.33 -33.34 21.94
C GLU A 153 -6.61 -32.00 22.03
N GLN A 154 -6.83 -31.10 21.06
CA GLN A 154 -6.24 -29.76 21.06
C GLN A 154 -6.67 -28.94 22.30
N LYS A 155 -7.95 -29.05 22.68
CA LYS A 155 -8.45 -28.40 23.91
C LYS A 155 -7.77 -28.92 25.15
N GLU A 156 -7.50 -30.23 25.22
CA GLU A 156 -6.81 -30.84 26.34
C GLU A 156 -5.36 -30.37 26.43
N LEU A 157 -4.64 -30.32 25.31
CA LEU A 157 -3.28 -29.78 25.26
C LEU A 157 -3.21 -28.32 25.75
N ILE A 158 -4.18 -27.50 25.36
CA ILE A 158 -4.25 -26.10 25.80
C ILE A 158 -4.53 -26.00 27.29
N ARG A 159 -5.40 -26.86 27.87
CA ARG A 159 -5.63 -26.90 29.34
C ARG A 159 -4.38 -27.31 30.11
N GLN A 160 -3.65 -28.30 29.60
CA GLN A 160 -2.38 -28.72 30.22
C GLN A 160 -1.35 -27.59 30.17
N PHE A 161 -1.29 -26.85 29.03
CA PHE A 161 -0.44 -25.69 28.92
C PHE A 161 -0.85 -24.59 29.89
N GLU A 162 -2.15 -24.28 30.02
CA GLU A 162 -2.69 -23.31 30.95
C GLU A 162 -2.30 -23.69 32.40
N GLN A 163 -2.47 -24.97 32.79
CA GLN A 163 -2.06 -25.46 34.10
C GLN A 163 -0.56 -25.25 34.34
N SER A 164 0.28 -25.54 33.35
CA SER A 164 1.72 -25.37 33.49
C SER A 164 2.13 -23.90 33.67
N LEU A 165 1.36 -22.96 33.08
CA LEU A 165 1.57 -21.53 33.30
C LEU A 165 1.22 -21.11 34.73
N HIS A 166 0.14 -21.67 35.30
CA HIS A 166 -0.24 -21.42 36.70
C HIS A 166 0.82 -21.93 37.68
N ASP A 167 1.34 -23.12 37.45
CA ASP A 167 2.38 -23.74 38.28
C ASP A 167 3.71 -22.95 38.20
N GLY A 168 3.99 -22.30 37.04
CA GLY A 168 5.16 -21.46 36.83
C GLY A 168 5.08 -20.04 37.42
N GLY A 169 3.90 -19.67 37.96
CA GLY A 169 3.64 -18.37 38.57
C GLY A 169 3.49 -17.20 37.59
N GLU A 170 3.47 -15.99 38.13
CA GLU A 170 3.13 -14.75 37.39
C GLU A 170 4.12 -14.31 36.30
N LYS A 171 5.22 -15.05 36.13
CA LYS A 171 6.31 -14.72 35.16
C LYS A 171 5.84 -14.71 33.70
N HIS A 172 4.83 -15.56 33.42
CA HIS A 172 4.40 -15.84 32.05
C HIS A 172 3.38 -14.83 31.51
N SER A 173 2.78 -13.99 32.37
CA SER A 173 1.75 -13.03 31.99
C SER A 173 2.00 -11.63 32.56
N PRO A 174 3.09 -10.96 32.21
CA PRO A 174 3.50 -9.69 32.84
C PRO A 174 2.49 -8.56 32.64
N LYS A 175 1.77 -8.54 31.51
CA LYS A 175 0.72 -7.53 31.26
C LYS A 175 -0.50 -7.73 32.16
N ALA A 176 -0.93 -8.98 32.37
CA ALA A 176 -2.04 -9.30 33.26
C ALA A 176 -1.71 -8.89 34.70
N LYS A 177 -0.50 -9.22 35.18
CA LYS A 177 -0.01 -8.80 36.49
C LYS A 177 -0.04 -7.29 36.67
N SER A 178 0.59 -6.55 35.77
CA SER A 178 0.60 -5.07 35.80
C SER A 178 -0.80 -4.46 35.77
N TRP A 179 -1.74 -5.08 35.05
CA TRP A 179 -3.13 -4.62 35.02
C TRP A 179 -3.83 -4.87 36.37
N PHE A 180 -3.71 -6.06 36.94
CA PHE A 180 -4.29 -6.38 38.25
C PHE A 180 -3.71 -5.53 39.39
N ASP A 181 -2.40 -5.21 39.34
CA ASP A 181 -1.79 -4.33 40.33
C ASP A 181 -2.39 -2.92 40.22
N LYS A 182 -2.55 -2.38 39.04
CA LYS A 182 -3.22 -1.06 38.81
C LYS A 182 -4.67 -1.06 39.29
N VAL A 183 -5.39 -2.16 39.09
CA VAL A 183 -6.79 -2.27 39.57
C VAL A 183 -6.84 -2.29 41.10
N LYS A 184 -5.93 -3.01 41.75
CA LYS A 184 -5.84 -3.01 43.22
C LYS A 184 -5.57 -1.58 43.74
N ASP A 185 -4.63 -0.88 43.14
CA ASP A 185 -4.28 0.52 43.52
C ASP A 185 -5.42 1.50 43.30
N PHE A 186 -6.31 1.22 42.36
CA PHE A 186 -7.49 2.07 42.10
C PHE A 186 -8.58 1.90 43.15
N PHE A 187 -8.69 0.73 43.79
CA PHE A 187 -9.70 0.43 44.81
C PHE A 187 -9.18 0.60 46.27
N ASN A 188 -7.91 0.89 46.47
CA ASN A 188 -7.32 1.27 47.77
C ASN A 188 -7.16 2.80 47.86
#